data_70b0c98f6d67719ce7c46a7526ea5e78
#
_entry.id   70b0c98f6d67719ce7c46a7526ea5e78
#
_cell.length_a   1.000
_cell.length_b   1.000
_cell.length_c   1.000
_cell.angle_alpha   90.00
_cell.angle_beta   90.00
_cell.angle_gamma   90.00
#
_symmetry.space_group_name_H-M   'P 1'
#
loop_
_entity.id
_entity.type
_entity.pdbx_description
1 polymer ?
#
loop_
_entity_poly.entity_id
_entity_poly.type
_entity_poly.pdbx_seq_one_letter_code
_entity_poly.pdbx_strand_id
1 'polypeptide(L)'
;ANRIGIGWVKNELEDLCLKHLKPDVYEMLRVRVAKRDEDREQYIKEVRDLVEKALVDAGLQGTVYGRPKHLYGIYQKMNKQDISFEEVYDLTALRIITDTKMNCYALLGVIHSLWRPLPGRFKDYIAIPKSNLYQSLHTTVVGPKGEHVEFQIRTEEMHRVAEYGIAAHWKY
;
A
#
# COMPACT_ATOMS: atom_id res chain seq x y z
N ALA A 1 -6.56 -12.21 14.25
CA ALA A 1 -5.91 -11.81 13.00
C ALA A 1 -4.80 -10.78 13.25
N ASN A 2 -5.08 -9.64 13.87
CA ASN A 2 -4.08 -8.56 14.03
C ASN A 2 -2.84 -8.98 14.85
N ARG A 3 -3.01 -9.69 15.99
CA ARG A 3 -1.90 -10.15 16.85
C ARG A 3 -1.00 -11.18 16.20
N ILE A 4 -1.56 -12.05 15.37
CA ILE A 4 -0.82 -13.12 14.65
C ILE A 4 -0.36 -12.68 13.26
N GLY A 5 -0.61 -11.42 12.89
CA GLY A 5 -0.10 -10.78 11.68
C GLY A 5 -0.81 -11.16 10.37
N ILE A 6 -1.95 -11.90 10.42
CA ILE A 6 -2.67 -12.29 9.20
C ILE A 6 -3.44 -11.07 8.65
N GLY A 7 -2.77 -10.32 7.77
CA GLY A 7 -3.23 -9.04 7.28
C GLY A 7 -4.52 -9.12 6.47
N TRP A 8 -4.61 -10.09 5.56
CA TRP A 8 -5.77 -10.22 4.68
C TRP A 8 -7.04 -10.60 5.46
N VAL A 9 -6.96 -11.54 6.43
CA VAL A 9 -8.10 -11.90 7.30
C VAL A 9 -8.56 -10.71 8.13
N LYS A 10 -7.60 -9.94 8.67
CA LYS A 10 -7.93 -8.73 9.43
C LYS A 10 -8.75 -7.76 8.58
N ASN A 11 -8.29 -7.49 7.38
CA ASN A 11 -8.92 -6.54 6.47
C ASN A 11 -10.33 -6.99 6.06
N GLU A 12 -10.49 -8.27 5.71
CA GLU A 12 -11.77 -8.88 5.37
C GLU A 12 -12.78 -8.78 6.53
N LEU A 13 -12.34 -9.15 7.73
CA LEU A 13 -13.19 -9.05 8.92
C LEU A 13 -13.57 -7.59 9.25
N GLU A 14 -12.65 -6.66 9.09
CA GLU A 14 -12.93 -5.23 9.31
C GLU A 14 -13.93 -4.67 8.30
N ASP A 15 -13.81 -5.04 7.02
CA ASP A 15 -14.77 -4.64 5.97
C ASP A 15 -16.14 -5.28 6.19
N LEU A 16 -16.21 -6.56 6.59
CA LEU A 16 -17.46 -7.22 6.96
C LEU A 16 -18.11 -6.57 8.19
N CYS A 17 -17.32 -6.23 9.22
CA CYS A 17 -17.85 -5.51 10.38
C CYS A 17 -18.42 -4.15 9.98
N LEU A 18 -17.73 -3.39 9.12
CA LEU A 18 -18.23 -2.11 8.63
C LEU A 18 -19.57 -2.30 7.89
N LYS A 19 -19.64 -3.33 7.03
CA LYS A 19 -20.86 -3.67 6.27
C LYS A 19 -22.06 -3.94 7.17
N HIS A 20 -21.86 -4.68 8.27
CA HIS A 20 -22.96 -5.05 9.18
C HIS A 20 -23.30 -3.97 10.19
N LEU A 21 -22.30 -3.22 10.70
CA LEU A 21 -22.53 -2.22 11.74
C LEU A 21 -22.92 -0.85 11.17
N LYS A 22 -22.48 -0.52 9.96
CA LYS A 22 -22.72 0.76 9.28
C LYS A 22 -22.95 0.54 7.77
N PRO A 23 -24.06 -0.13 7.38
CA PRO A 23 -24.31 -0.52 5.99
C PRO A 23 -24.33 0.68 5.03
N ASP A 24 -24.92 1.79 5.44
CA ASP A 24 -25.01 3.01 4.61
C ASP A 24 -23.63 3.59 4.31
N VAL A 25 -22.75 3.60 5.32
CA VAL A 25 -21.36 4.07 5.16
C VAL A 25 -20.56 3.11 4.28
N TYR A 26 -20.73 1.80 4.49
CA TYR A 26 -20.07 0.79 3.67
C TYR A 26 -20.45 0.94 2.20
N GLU A 27 -21.74 1.04 1.91
CA GLU A 27 -22.22 1.15 0.53
C GLU A 27 -21.79 2.47 -0.13
N MET A 28 -21.85 3.57 0.60
CA MET A 28 -21.34 4.86 0.14
C MET A 28 -19.86 4.78 -0.24
N LEU A 29 -19.03 4.19 0.63
CA LEU A 29 -17.60 4.04 0.36
C LEU A 29 -17.35 3.09 -0.81
N ARG A 30 -18.07 1.96 -0.88
CA ARG A 30 -17.95 0.98 -1.97
C ARG A 30 -18.16 1.63 -3.35
N VAL A 31 -19.24 2.41 -3.47
CA VAL A 31 -19.57 3.08 -4.74
C VAL A 31 -18.54 4.16 -5.08
N ARG A 32 -18.13 4.97 -4.09
CA ARG A 32 -17.16 6.07 -4.32
C ARG A 32 -15.76 5.54 -4.65
N VAL A 33 -15.32 4.46 -3.99
CA VAL A 33 -14.03 3.82 -4.28
C VAL A 33 -14.05 3.22 -5.68
N ALA A 34 -15.08 2.45 -6.04
CA ALA A 34 -15.20 1.84 -7.36
C ALA A 34 -15.15 2.90 -8.48
N LYS A 35 -15.94 3.99 -8.36
CA LYS A 35 -15.92 5.09 -9.33
C LYS A 35 -14.52 5.73 -9.44
N ARG A 36 -13.85 5.95 -8.31
CA ARG A 36 -12.52 6.56 -8.29
C ARG A 36 -11.43 5.64 -8.85
N ASP A 37 -11.58 4.34 -8.67
CA ASP A 37 -10.67 3.34 -9.25
C ASP A 37 -10.81 3.31 -10.78
N GLU A 38 -12.04 3.36 -11.33
CA GLU A 38 -12.29 3.48 -12.76
C GLU A 38 -11.63 4.75 -13.34
N ASP A 39 -11.86 5.90 -12.70
CA ASP A 39 -11.30 7.20 -13.13
C ASP A 39 -9.76 7.22 -13.08
N ARG A 40 -9.14 6.39 -12.23
CA ARG A 40 -7.69 6.36 -11.97
C ARG A 40 -6.94 5.18 -12.57
N GLU A 41 -7.62 4.24 -13.17
CA GLU A 41 -6.97 3.05 -13.75
C GLU A 41 -5.86 3.43 -14.73
N GLN A 42 -6.14 4.40 -15.60
CA GLN A 42 -5.16 4.90 -16.56
C GLN A 42 -3.96 5.57 -15.87
N TYR A 43 -4.21 6.33 -14.79
CA TYR A 43 -3.14 6.97 -14.01
C TYR A 43 -2.27 5.94 -13.27
N ILE A 44 -2.88 4.93 -12.65
CA ILE A 44 -2.17 3.84 -11.97
C ILE A 44 -1.30 3.08 -12.98
N LYS A 45 -1.82 2.83 -14.17
CA LYS A 45 -1.06 2.20 -15.26
C LYS A 45 0.13 3.07 -15.67
N GLU A 46 -0.08 4.37 -15.90
CA GLU A 46 0.99 5.33 -16.24
C GLU A 46 2.12 5.31 -15.19
N VAL A 47 1.76 5.41 -13.89
CA VAL A 47 2.75 5.37 -12.80
C VAL A 47 3.48 4.03 -12.76
N ARG A 48 2.77 2.92 -12.92
CA ARG A 48 3.37 1.58 -12.94
C ARG A 48 4.36 1.44 -14.09
N ASP A 49 3.98 1.82 -15.29
CA ASP A 49 4.83 1.71 -16.49
C ASP A 49 6.12 2.55 -16.33
N LEU A 50 6.02 3.74 -15.72
CA LEU A 50 7.20 4.58 -15.40
C LEU A 50 8.12 3.91 -14.36
N VAL A 51 7.55 3.31 -13.33
CA VAL A 51 8.33 2.59 -12.32
C VAL A 51 9.01 1.36 -12.92
N GLU A 52 8.26 0.52 -13.65
CA GLU A 52 8.80 -0.69 -14.29
C GLU A 52 9.96 -0.36 -15.23
N LYS A 53 9.82 0.71 -16.04
CA LYS A 53 10.90 1.20 -16.87
C LYS A 53 12.14 1.61 -16.05
N ALA A 54 11.94 2.39 -14.99
CA ALA A 54 13.03 2.84 -14.13
C ALA A 54 13.74 1.68 -13.41
N LEU A 55 13.01 0.61 -13.06
CA LEU A 55 13.59 -0.62 -12.52
C LEU A 55 14.52 -1.30 -13.52
N VAL A 56 14.06 -1.43 -14.77
CA VAL A 56 14.87 -2.02 -15.86
C VAL A 56 16.12 -1.17 -16.10
N ASP A 57 15.98 0.16 -16.20
CA ASP A 57 17.09 1.09 -16.43
C ASP A 57 18.14 1.04 -15.29
N ALA A 58 17.69 0.78 -14.05
CA ALA A 58 18.56 0.63 -12.87
C ALA A 58 19.12 -0.80 -12.70
N GLY A 59 18.74 -1.76 -13.54
CA GLY A 59 19.15 -3.17 -13.41
C GLY A 59 18.58 -3.84 -12.15
N LEU A 60 17.47 -3.36 -11.60
CA LEU A 60 16.82 -3.89 -10.41
C LEU A 60 15.63 -4.78 -10.77
N GLN A 61 15.52 -5.90 -10.06
CA GLN A 61 14.36 -6.79 -10.19
C GLN A 61 13.26 -6.38 -9.22
N GLY A 62 12.03 -6.32 -9.70
CA GLY A 62 10.86 -6.05 -8.87
C GLY A 62 9.58 -6.15 -9.69
N THR A 63 8.51 -6.58 -9.03
CA THR A 63 7.17 -6.64 -9.62
C THR A 63 6.29 -5.58 -8.97
N VAL A 64 5.63 -4.78 -9.79
CA VAL A 64 4.78 -3.66 -9.34
C VAL A 64 3.31 -4.07 -9.39
N TYR A 65 2.65 -3.97 -8.25
CA TYR A 65 1.23 -4.29 -8.10
C TYR A 65 0.44 -3.08 -7.63
N GLY A 66 -0.79 -2.93 -8.15
CA GLY A 66 -1.78 -2.08 -7.51
C GLY A 66 -2.13 -2.61 -6.12
N ARG A 67 -2.24 -1.74 -5.14
CA ARG A 67 -2.67 -2.13 -3.79
C ARG A 67 -4.14 -1.76 -3.60
N PRO A 68 -5.05 -2.75 -3.51
CA PRO A 68 -6.44 -2.48 -3.17
C PRO A 68 -6.53 -1.86 -1.77
N LYS A 69 -7.37 -0.86 -1.61
CA LYS A 69 -7.64 -0.24 -0.29
C LYS A 69 -8.91 -0.84 0.30
N HIS A 70 -8.78 -1.24 1.57
CA HIS A 70 -9.92 -1.74 2.33
C HIS A 70 -10.81 -0.59 2.78
N LEU A 71 -12.12 -0.76 2.67
CA LEU A 71 -13.11 0.28 2.95
C LEU A 71 -13.06 0.73 4.41
N TYR A 72 -12.87 -0.20 5.34
CA TYR A 72 -12.71 0.13 6.75
C TYR A 72 -11.47 0.99 7.02
N GLY A 73 -10.37 0.75 6.30
CA GLY A 73 -9.15 1.57 6.40
C GLY A 73 -9.40 3.03 5.98
N ILE A 74 -10.18 3.23 4.92
CA ILE A 74 -10.61 4.56 4.47
C ILE A 74 -11.51 5.21 5.52
N TYR A 75 -12.52 4.48 6.00
CA TYR A 75 -13.43 4.94 7.05
C TYR A 75 -12.69 5.37 8.32
N GLN A 76 -11.74 4.55 8.80
CA GLN A 76 -10.92 4.90 9.96
C GLN A 76 -10.13 6.19 9.75
N LYS A 77 -9.59 6.39 8.55
CA LYS A 77 -8.80 7.58 8.23
C LYS A 77 -9.66 8.82 8.24
N MET A 78 -10.83 8.78 7.60
CA MET A 78 -11.80 9.86 7.62
C MET A 78 -12.17 10.26 9.06
N ASN A 79 -12.49 9.29 9.92
CA ASN A 79 -12.87 9.56 11.30
C ASN A 79 -11.70 10.07 12.18
N LYS A 80 -10.48 9.53 12.00
CA LYS A 80 -9.32 9.94 12.84
C LYS A 80 -8.79 11.31 12.49
N GLN A 81 -8.94 11.73 11.23
CA GLN A 81 -8.42 13.00 10.72
C GLN A 81 -9.54 14.03 10.55
N ASP A 82 -10.80 13.64 10.80
CA ASP A 82 -12.00 14.46 10.60
C ASP A 82 -12.04 15.08 9.20
N ILE A 83 -11.81 14.22 8.18
CA ILE A 83 -11.76 14.62 6.77
C ILE A 83 -12.83 13.91 5.95
N SER A 84 -13.26 14.55 4.87
CA SER A 84 -14.16 13.95 3.89
C SER A 84 -13.47 12.86 3.05
N PHE A 85 -14.26 12.06 2.32
CA PHE A 85 -13.71 11.06 1.39
C PHE A 85 -12.85 11.70 0.30
N GLU A 86 -13.23 12.87 -0.18
CA GLU A 86 -12.52 13.63 -1.21
C GLU A 86 -11.13 14.06 -0.74
N GLU A 87 -10.97 14.30 0.56
CA GLU A 87 -9.71 14.69 1.19
C GLU A 87 -8.80 13.51 1.57
N VAL A 88 -9.24 12.27 1.32
CA VAL A 88 -8.38 11.09 1.48
C VAL A 88 -7.41 11.00 0.30
N TYR A 89 -6.24 11.63 0.44
CA TYR A 89 -5.23 11.77 -0.63
C TYR A 89 -4.50 10.49 -1.04
N ASP A 90 -4.45 9.46 -0.19
CA ASP A 90 -3.63 8.25 -0.42
C ASP A 90 -4.42 7.13 -1.11
N LEU A 91 -5.29 7.45 -2.05
CA LEU A 91 -6.09 6.42 -2.73
C LEU A 91 -5.30 5.72 -3.85
N THR A 92 -4.22 6.31 -4.34
CA THR A 92 -3.32 5.64 -5.26
C THR A 92 -2.18 5.01 -4.46
N ALA A 93 -2.16 3.69 -4.40
CA ALA A 93 -1.12 2.95 -3.71
C ALA A 93 -0.60 1.81 -4.59
N LEU A 94 0.72 1.71 -4.68
CA LEU A 94 1.44 0.67 -5.40
C LEU A 94 2.30 -0.13 -4.42
N ARG A 95 2.47 -1.40 -4.73
CA ARG A 95 3.36 -2.30 -3.99
C ARG A 95 4.44 -2.80 -4.93
N ILE A 96 5.69 -2.75 -4.49
CA ILE A 96 6.81 -3.30 -5.22
C ILE A 96 7.37 -4.46 -4.40
N ILE A 97 7.45 -5.62 -5.02
CA ILE A 97 8.02 -6.83 -4.41
C ILE A 97 9.33 -7.14 -5.12
N THR A 98 10.40 -7.31 -4.36
CA THR A 98 11.74 -7.61 -4.84
C THR A 98 12.36 -8.80 -4.08
N ASP A 99 13.56 -9.20 -4.43
CA ASP A 99 14.26 -10.37 -3.90
C ASP A 99 14.98 -10.11 -2.57
N THR A 100 15.68 -8.97 -2.43
CA THR A 100 16.56 -8.70 -1.29
C THR A 100 16.23 -7.41 -0.55
N LYS A 101 16.64 -7.34 0.74
CA LYS A 101 16.55 -6.11 1.54
C LYS A 101 17.33 -4.95 0.89
N MET A 102 18.50 -5.24 0.34
CA MET A 102 19.33 -4.24 -0.35
C MET A 102 18.58 -3.64 -1.53
N ASN A 103 17.92 -4.49 -2.32
CA ASN A 103 17.13 -4.04 -3.44
C ASN A 103 15.89 -3.22 -3.00
N CYS A 104 15.31 -3.49 -1.82
CA CYS A 104 14.26 -2.62 -1.29
C CYS A 104 14.74 -1.17 -1.11
N TYR A 105 15.94 -0.95 -0.57
CA TYR A 105 16.51 0.39 -0.39
C TYR A 105 16.98 1.00 -1.72
N ALA A 106 17.52 0.20 -2.63
CA ALA A 106 17.85 0.66 -3.97
C ALA A 106 16.60 1.14 -4.73
N LEU A 107 15.50 0.39 -4.65
CA LEU A 107 14.20 0.75 -5.22
C LEU A 107 13.65 2.04 -4.62
N LEU A 108 13.79 2.23 -3.30
CA LEU A 108 13.42 3.49 -2.66
C LEU A 108 14.20 4.68 -3.28
N GLY A 109 15.50 4.50 -3.50
CA GLY A 109 16.35 5.49 -4.17
C GLY A 109 15.85 5.81 -5.59
N VAL A 110 15.50 4.79 -6.37
CA VAL A 110 14.92 4.97 -7.71
C VAL A 110 13.61 5.75 -7.66
N ILE A 111 12.67 5.38 -6.77
CA ILE A 111 11.39 6.09 -6.61
C ILE A 111 11.61 7.56 -6.23
N HIS A 112 12.53 7.83 -5.31
CA HIS A 112 12.84 9.20 -4.86
C HIS A 112 13.64 10.01 -5.90
N SER A 113 14.31 9.35 -6.85
CA SER A 113 14.93 10.03 -8.00
C SER A 113 13.93 10.41 -9.07
N LEU A 114 12.84 9.64 -9.20
CA LEU A 114 11.75 9.98 -10.14
C LEU A 114 10.86 11.09 -9.58
N TRP A 115 10.55 11.06 -8.29
CA TRP A 115 9.56 11.95 -7.69
C TRP A 115 9.94 12.40 -6.29
N ARG A 116 9.56 13.63 -5.97
CA ARG A 116 9.83 14.24 -4.66
C ARG A 116 9.02 13.55 -3.55
N PRO A 117 9.66 13.01 -2.51
CA PRO A 117 8.95 12.46 -1.36
C PRO A 117 8.27 13.54 -0.52
N LEU A 118 7.11 13.20 0.05
CA LEU A 118 6.41 14.06 1.00
C LEU A 118 7.06 13.96 2.39
N PRO A 119 7.41 15.09 3.02
CA PRO A 119 7.97 15.11 4.36
C PRO A 119 7.06 14.40 5.38
N GLY A 120 7.65 13.62 6.29
CA GLY A 120 6.92 12.91 7.35
C GLY A 120 6.11 11.70 6.88
N ARG A 121 6.13 11.37 5.59
CA ARG A 121 5.40 10.21 5.02
C ARG A 121 6.28 9.00 4.76
N PHE A 122 7.55 9.06 5.09
CA PHE A 122 8.46 7.91 5.02
C PHE A 122 8.41 7.09 6.32
N LYS A 123 8.35 5.76 6.19
CA LYS A 123 8.39 4.81 7.31
C LYS A 123 9.26 3.62 6.91
N ASP A 124 10.29 3.35 7.71
CA ASP A 124 11.15 2.19 7.53
C ASP A 124 10.80 1.09 8.54
N TYR A 125 9.92 0.20 8.13
CA TYR A 125 9.57 -1.00 8.90
C TYR A 125 10.46 -2.21 8.56
N ILE A 126 11.46 -2.05 7.68
CA ILE A 126 12.49 -3.07 7.46
C ILE A 126 13.52 -2.97 8.58
N ALA A 127 14.00 -1.75 8.86
CA ALA A 127 14.95 -1.51 9.95
C ALA A 127 14.30 -1.66 11.33
N ILE A 128 13.04 -1.19 11.48
CA ILE A 128 12.29 -1.24 12.74
C ILE A 128 10.94 -1.95 12.50
N PRO A 129 10.93 -3.31 12.54
CA PRO A 129 9.72 -4.10 12.33
C PRO A 129 8.63 -3.76 13.35
N LYS A 130 7.37 -3.88 12.95
CA LYS A 130 6.24 -3.79 13.88
C LYS A 130 6.19 -4.99 14.82
N SER A 131 5.50 -4.86 15.95
CA SER A 131 5.33 -5.94 16.95
C SER A 131 4.73 -7.24 16.37
N ASN A 132 4.03 -7.17 15.25
CA ASN A 132 3.49 -8.31 14.52
C ASN A 132 4.42 -8.79 13.39
N LEU A 133 5.70 -8.47 13.44
CA LEU A 133 6.75 -8.83 12.47
C LEU A 133 6.55 -8.24 11.06
N TYR A 134 5.62 -7.30 10.88
CA TYR A 134 5.42 -6.63 9.60
C TYR A 134 6.66 -5.81 9.22
N GLN A 135 7.17 -6.04 8.01
CA GLN A 135 8.30 -5.32 7.41
C GLN A 135 7.93 -4.78 6.03
N SER A 136 8.26 -3.54 5.76
CA SER A 136 8.13 -2.86 4.45
C SER A 136 8.71 -1.45 4.55
N LEU A 137 9.23 -0.90 3.46
CA LEU A 137 9.39 0.55 3.32
C LEU A 137 8.08 1.15 2.86
N HIS A 138 7.67 2.26 3.46
CA HIS A 138 6.53 3.04 3.02
C HIS A 138 7.01 4.44 2.68
N THR A 139 6.66 4.92 1.51
CA THR A 139 6.90 6.32 1.12
C THR A 139 5.73 6.85 0.31
N THR A 140 5.46 8.13 0.44
CA THR A 140 4.50 8.84 -0.41
C THR A 140 5.24 9.91 -1.18
N VAL A 141 5.02 9.97 -2.48
CA VAL A 141 5.67 10.93 -3.37
C VAL A 141 4.64 11.77 -4.10
N VAL A 142 5.08 12.92 -4.63
CA VAL A 142 4.32 13.72 -5.58
C VAL A 142 4.62 13.17 -6.98
N GLY A 143 3.72 12.31 -7.47
CA GLY A 143 3.85 11.64 -8.76
C GLY A 143 3.47 12.53 -9.95
N PRO A 144 3.24 11.92 -11.12
CA PRO A 144 2.77 12.64 -12.32
C PRO A 144 1.53 13.48 -12.01
N LYS A 145 1.39 14.62 -12.70
CA LYS A 145 0.25 15.55 -12.54
C LYS A 145 0.05 16.11 -11.12
N GLY A 146 1.08 15.98 -10.23
CA GLY A 146 1.00 16.45 -8.85
C GLY A 146 0.21 15.55 -7.91
N GLU A 147 -0.24 14.38 -8.34
CA GLU A 147 -0.99 13.43 -7.53
C GLU A 147 -0.10 12.68 -6.53
N HIS A 148 -0.65 12.40 -5.35
CA HIS A 148 0.07 11.67 -4.32
C HIS A 148 0.01 10.16 -4.58
N VAL A 149 1.18 9.51 -4.59
CA VAL A 149 1.30 8.05 -4.75
C VAL A 149 2.03 7.45 -3.55
N GLU A 150 1.38 6.51 -2.85
CA GLU A 150 2.00 5.72 -1.79
C GLU A 150 2.67 4.49 -2.39
N PHE A 151 3.94 4.27 -2.06
CA PHE A 151 4.66 3.05 -2.38
C PHE A 151 4.94 2.22 -1.13
N GLN A 152 4.71 0.92 -1.25
CA GLN A 152 5.13 -0.09 -0.28
C GLN A 152 6.15 -1.00 -0.95
N ILE A 153 7.38 -1.03 -0.42
CA ILE A 153 8.48 -1.80 -0.99
C ILE A 153 8.89 -2.86 0.03
N ARG A 154 8.94 -4.12 -0.38
CA ARG A 154 9.30 -5.24 0.49
C ARG A 154 9.77 -6.45 -0.31
N THR A 155 10.43 -7.38 0.37
CA THR A 155 10.82 -8.66 -0.26
C THR A 155 9.63 -9.61 -0.33
N GLU A 156 9.77 -10.69 -1.13
CA GLU A 156 8.78 -11.76 -1.20
C GLU A 156 8.52 -12.41 0.17
N GLU A 157 9.57 -12.62 0.96
CA GLU A 157 9.46 -13.15 2.32
C GLU A 157 8.65 -12.22 3.23
N MET A 158 8.99 -10.91 3.23
CA MET A 158 8.23 -9.90 3.98
C MET A 158 6.78 -9.81 3.52
N HIS A 159 6.53 -10.04 2.22
CA HIS A 159 5.19 -10.08 1.67
C HIS A 159 4.39 -11.24 2.26
N ARG A 160 4.97 -12.45 2.28
CA ARG A 160 4.32 -13.62 2.89
C ARG A 160 4.04 -13.41 4.37
N VAL A 161 4.99 -12.87 5.13
CA VAL A 161 4.77 -12.54 6.56
C VAL A 161 3.66 -11.52 6.73
N ALA A 162 3.58 -10.50 5.88
CA ALA A 162 2.54 -9.48 5.96
C ALA A 162 1.13 -10.01 5.61
N GLU A 163 1.03 -11.01 4.74
CA GLU A 163 -0.25 -11.63 4.34
C GLU A 163 -0.67 -12.75 5.31
N TYR A 164 0.26 -13.64 5.68
CA TYR A 164 -0.03 -14.86 6.45
C TYR A 164 0.42 -14.81 7.92
N GLY A 165 1.11 -13.76 8.33
CA GLY A 165 1.59 -13.60 9.70
C GLY A 165 2.59 -14.68 10.10
N ILE A 166 2.56 -15.10 11.36
CA ILE A 166 3.46 -16.14 11.92
C ILE A 166 3.31 -17.47 11.16
N ALA A 167 2.14 -17.75 10.61
CA ALA A 167 1.90 -18.96 9.81
C ALA A 167 2.72 -19.02 8.52
N ALA A 168 3.29 -17.91 8.04
CA ALA A 168 4.18 -17.88 6.88
C ALA A 168 5.45 -18.72 7.07
N HIS A 169 5.86 -18.97 8.32
CA HIS A 169 7.04 -19.78 8.68
C HIS A 169 6.71 -21.26 8.91
N TRP A 170 5.44 -21.63 8.95
CA TRP A 170 5.03 -23.03 9.09
C TRP A 170 5.14 -23.70 7.72
N LYS A 171 6.26 -24.41 7.51
CA LYS A 171 6.38 -25.38 6.42
C LYS A 171 5.69 -26.66 6.89
N TYR A 172 4.61 -27.03 6.22
CA TYR A 172 4.07 -28.38 6.29
C TYR A 172 4.92 -29.29 5.39
#